data_61d09aef8942c0a6aa2400cfd415c5f0
#
_entry.id   61d09aef8942c0a6aa2400cfd415c5f0
#
_cell.length_a   1.000
_cell.length_b   1.000
_cell.length_c   1.000
_cell.angle_alpha   90.00
_cell.angle_beta   90.00
_cell.angle_gamma   90.00
#
_symmetry.space_group_name_H-M   'P 1'
#
loop_
_entity.id
_entity.type
_entity.pdbx_description
1 polymer ?
#
loop_
_entity_poly.entity_id
_entity_poly.type
_entity_poly.pdbx_seq_one_letter_code
_entity_poly.pdbx_strand_id
1 'polypeptide(L)'
;MERFHEEYERLGDKHAAIVKSYTEIYAPAMVSIAADSLAILTLIVARIPLIQNLAVLCTFWILSIFVSVVTLHPIILDFIPPPKHLATHHEKGIFARGYDRFERLLIWLSTGNRRIGMAISLVFMLAFGLYFSRLVKPGDATPGAALLYEDHPHNVAFRKVNENFIGASQLVIIAEGKKPEALKDAKTLNQLDEFARYMKQTDETGAIGGTVSATTMLKRIFRTFHEGDPKWEILPASTEHVGQLFFLLTSNTARGEMDRFFDMGMTNATLTIFYKDYNHEVIRNSIAKAKEFIATRTSPDDSVRYLLAGGLLGILAATNEEVEWSYRVNLILILITIFLLSYLTYVSVMGAFIVMLPSLIAQPLSEAMMYFLDIDFNINSLPVAAVGIGIGIDYGYYVLSRIIEEYPKDRDFDASIMRAFNTTGKTVLFTGLSLTASVIYWCFFPMKFQAQMAILLVFLLAFHLIGALMFIPPLVSLLKPKFAIQYADERERRILEQGIHGDEEPSGA
;
A
#
# COMPACT_ATOMS: atom_id res chain seq x y z
N MET A 1 -1.99 -27.91 12.86
CA MET A 1 -1.92 -28.57 14.19
C MET A 1 -3.30 -29.03 14.66
N GLU A 2 -4.33 -28.15 14.68
CA GLU A 2 -5.68 -28.51 15.14
C GLU A 2 -6.26 -29.68 14.32
N ARG A 3 -6.19 -29.63 12.99
CA ARG A 3 -6.63 -30.72 12.12
C ARG A 3 -5.88 -32.05 12.34
N PHE A 4 -4.58 -31.94 12.65
CA PHE A 4 -3.79 -33.14 13.04
C PHE A 4 -4.32 -33.74 14.35
N HIS A 5 -4.67 -32.89 15.34
CA HIS A 5 -5.25 -33.38 16.60
C HIS A 5 -6.60 -34.08 16.39
N GLU A 6 -7.50 -33.48 15.61
CA GLU A 6 -8.82 -34.08 15.26
C GLU A 6 -8.65 -35.44 14.58
N GLU A 7 -7.76 -35.54 13.57
CA GLU A 7 -7.53 -36.79 12.86
C GLU A 7 -6.79 -37.80 13.73
N TYR A 8 -5.90 -37.37 14.64
CA TYR A 8 -5.23 -38.28 15.56
C TYR A 8 -6.21 -38.82 16.62
N GLU A 9 -7.12 -38.04 17.15
CA GLU A 9 -8.21 -38.56 18.03
C GLU A 9 -9.10 -39.59 17.32
N ARG A 10 -9.38 -39.37 16.02
CA ARG A 10 -10.23 -40.23 15.24
C ARG A 10 -9.55 -41.56 14.82
N LEU A 11 -8.29 -41.49 14.40
CA LEU A 11 -7.57 -42.63 13.80
C LEU A 11 -6.72 -43.41 14.80
N GLY A 12 -6.29 -42.77 15.90
CA GLY A 12 -5.39 -43.39 16.87
C GLY A 12 -3.96 -43.65 16.36
N ASP A 13 -3.72 -43.46 15.06
CA ASP A 13 -2.42 -43.64 14.41
C ASP A 13 -1.85 -42.29 14.00
N LYS A 14 -0.67 -41.95 14.53
CA LYS A 14 0.01 -40.68 14.29
C LYS A 14 0.37 -40.46 12.83
N HIS A 15 0.91 -41.48 12.17
CA HIS A 15 1.36 -41.36 10.79
C HIS A 15 0.17 -41.21 9.83
N ALA A 16 -0.87 -41.98 10.00
CA ALA A 16 -2.12 -41.86 9.24
C ALA A 16 -2.78 -40.48 9.46
N ALA A 17 -2.78 -39.98 10.69
CA ALA A 17 -3.30 -38.63 11.02
C ALA A 17 -2.50 -37.52 10.36
N ILE A 18 -1.15 -37.59 10.32
CA ILE A 18 -0.31 -36.63 9.61
C ILE A 18 -0.64 -36.63 8.11
N VAL A 19 -0.59 -37.81 7.47
CA VAL A 19 -0.85 -37.91 6.02
C VAL A 19 -2.22 -37.35 5.67
N LYS A 20 -3.26 -37.73 6.41
CA LYS A 20 -4.62 -37.30 6.14
C LYS A 20 -4.80 -35.79 6.33
N SER A 21 -4.31 -35.24 7.45
CA SER A 21 -4.41 -33.80 7.75
C SER A 21 -3.71 -32.96 6.68
N TYR A 22 -2.52 -33.37 6.25
CA TYR A 22 -1.78 -32.65 5.21
C TYR A 22 -2.40 -32.76 3.83
N THR A 23 -2.97 -33.91 3.47
CA THR A 23 -3.68 -34.10 2.21
C THR A 23 -4.91 -33.18 2.12
N GLU A 24 -5.65 -32.99 3.22
CA GLU A 24 -6.82 -32.13 3.26
C GLU A 24 -6.48 -30.65 3.28
N ILE A 25 -5.41 -30.26 3.99
CA ILE A 25 -5.00 -28.84 4.12
C ILE A 25 -4.17 -28.36 2.91
N TYR A 26 -3.56 -29.27 2.15
CA TYR A 26 -2.63 -28.91 1.07
C TYR A 26 -3.21 -27.94 0.04
N ALA A 27 -4.38 -28.22 -0.50
CA ALA A 27 -4.99 -27.42 -1.54
C ALA A 27 -5.41 -26.00 -1.04
N PRO A 28 -6.11 -25.84 0.10
CA PRO A 28 -6.39 -24.52 0.66
C PRO A 28 -5.13 -23.73 1.00
N ALA A 29 -4.11 -24.34 1.58
CA ALA A 29 -2.86 -23.67 1.93
C ALA A 29 -2.09 -23.22 0.68
N MET A 30 -2.09 -24.02 -0.38
CA MET A 30 -1.45 -23.66 -1.65
C MET A 30 -2.12 -22.42 -2.28
N VAL A 31 -3.45 -22.38 -2.29
CA VAL A 31 -4.21 -21.25 -2.84
C VAL A 31 -3.97 -19.98 -2.03
N SER A 32 -3.98 -20.09 -0.70
CA SER A 32 -3.71 -19.00 0.24
C SER A 32 -2.33 -18.41 0.00
N ILE A 33 -1.27 -19.22 0.06
CA ILE A 33 0.11 -18.75 -0.16
C ILE A 33 0.31 -18.20 -1.58
N ALA A 34 -0.35 -18.79 -2.59
CA ALA A 34 -0.32 -18.27 -3.95
C ALA A 34 -1.01 -16.89 -4.03
N ALA A 35 -2.13 -16.69 -3.33
CA ALA A 35 -2.82 -15.41 -3.27
C ALA A 35 -1.93 -14.32 -2.63
N ASP A 36 -1.29 -14.63 -1.49
CA ASP A 36 -0.36 -13.73 -0.81
C ASP A 36 0.82 -13.36 -1.70
N SER A 37 1.45 -14.36 -2.30
CA SER A 37 2.62 -14.18 -3.17
C SER A 37 2.28 -13.31 -4.37
N LEU A 38 1.18 -13.61 -5.05
CA LEU A 38 0.77 -12.88 -6.25
C LEU A 38 0.25 -11.48 -5.91
N ALA A 39 -0.43 -11.29 -4.77
CA ALA A 39 -0.86 -9.96 -4.31
C ALA A 39 0.35 -9.04 -4.13
N ILE A 40 1.43 -9.52 -3.50
CA ILE A 40 2.65 -8.74 -3.32
C ILE A 40 3.40 -8.56 -4.64
N LEU A 41 3.41 -9.56 -5.51
CA LEU A 41 4.07 -9.47 -6.82
C LEU A 41 3.47 -8.39 -7.71
N THR A 42 2.18 -8.05 -7.55
CA THR A 42 1.56 -6.95 -8.32
C THR A 42 2.25 -5.60 -8.10
N LEU A 43 2.95 -5.40 -6.98
CA LEU A 43 3.74 -4.19 -6.70
C LEU A 43 4.88 -3.96 -7.70
N ILE A 44 5.26 -4.97 -8.50
CA ILE A 44 6.31 -4.84 -9.54
C ILE A 44 5.95 -3.81 -10.62
N VAL A 45 4.67 -3.49 -10.75
CA VAL A 45 4.16 -2.48 -11.70
C VAL A 45 4.60 -1.07 -11.32
N ALA A 46 4.84 -0.79 -10.04
CA ALA A 46 5.35 0.50 -9.59
C ALA A 46 6.73 0.79 -10.20
N ARG A 47 6.89 1.98 -10.80
CA ARG A 47 8.17 2.41 -11.41
C ARG A 47 9.16 2.92 -10.36
N ILE A 48 9.12 2.35 -9.17
CA ILE A 48 9.99 2.68 -8.05
C ILE A 48 10.86 1.45 -7.76
N PRO A 49 12.18 1.47 -8.02
CA PRO A 49 13.04 0.29 -7.91
C PRO A 49 13.00 -0.36 -6.51
N LEU A 50 12.89 0.44 -5.47
CA LEU A 50 12.76 -0.07 -4.09
C LEU A 50 11.52 -0.97 -3.93
N ILE A 51 10.38 -0.56 -4.46
CA ILE A 51 9.13 -1.31 -4.39
C ILE A 51 9.18 -2.56 -5.26
N GLN A 52 9.79 -2.48 -6.45
CA GLN A 52 9.98 -3.64 -7.33
C GLN A 52 10.85 -4.72 -6.67
N ASN A 53 11.96 -4.31 -6.06
CA ASN A 53 12.83 -5.24 -5.32
C ASN A 53 12.10 -5.87 -4.13
N LEU A 54 11.33 -5.08 -3.38
CA LEU A 54 10.51 -5.58 -2.29
C LEU A 54 9.48 -6.61 -2.79
N ALA A 55 8.80 -6.33 -3.90
CA ALA A 55 7.83 -7.25 -4.51
C ALA A 55 8.45 -8.61 -4.82
N VAL A 56 9.60 -8.62 -5.49
CA VAL A 56 10.28 -9.86 -5.88
C VAL A 56 10.78 -10.63 -4.66
N LEU A 57 11.45 -9.95 -3.73
CA LEU A 57 12.02 -10.60 -2.53
C LEU A 57 10.93 -11.17 -1.62
N CYS A 58 9.87 -10.41 -1.34
CA CYS A 58 8.78 -10.88 -0.49
C CYS A 58 8.01 -12.03 -1.13
N THR A 59 7.77 -11.97 -2.45
CA THR A 59 7.14 -13.08 -3.20
C THR A 59 7.96 -14.35 -3.08
N PHE A 60 9.28 -14.28 -3.29
CA PHE A 60 10.16 -15.43 -3.12
C PHE A 60 10.10 -16.00 -1.70
N TRP A 61 10.10 -15.14 -0.68
CA TRP A 61 10.02 -15.57 0.71
C TRP A 61 8.71 -16.27 1.03
N ILE A 62 7.58 -15.73 0.59
CA ILE A 62 6.27 -16.31 0.84
C ILE A 62 6.15 -17.66 0.15
N LEU A 63 6.62 -17.80 -1.10
CA LEU A 63 6.65 -19.08 -1.80
C LEU A 63 7.56 -20.10 -1.10
N SER A 64 8.68 -19.67 -0.51
CA SER A 64 9.56 -20.56 0.25
C SER A 64 8.92 -21.05 1.56
N ILE A 65 7.99 -20.29 2.16
CA ILE A 65 7.20 -20.73 3.32
C ILE A 65 6.36 -21.94 2.95
N PHE A 66 5.75 -21.96 1.76
CA PHE A 66 4.99 -23.12 1.31
C PHE A 66 5.83 -24.39 1.30
N VAL A 67 7.03 -24.32 0.71
CA VAL A 67 7.95 -25.46 0.67
C VAL A 67 8.29 -25.92 2.10
N SER A 68 8.61 -24.99 2.99
CA SER A 68 8.94 -25.30 4.39
C SER A 68 7.78 -25.92 5.15
N VAL A 69 6.56 -25.41 4.98
CA VAL A 69 5.37 -25.93 5.66
C VAL A 69 5.00 -27.32 5.16
N VAL A 70 5.09 -27.56 3.85
CA VAL A 70 4.71 -28.87 3.26
C VAL A 70 5.75 -29.95 3.53
N THR A 71 7.03 -29.60 3.59
CA THR A 71 8.12 -30.59 3.76
C THR A 71 8.57 -30.71 5.22
N LEU A 72 8.93 -29.59 5.87
CA LEU A 72 9.58 -29.60 7.17
C LEU A 72 8.59 -29.86 8.31
N HIS A 73 7.40 -29.27 8.24
CA HIS A 73 6.43 -29.36 9.34
C HIS A 73 5.90 -30.81 9.56
N PRO A 74 5.50 -31.61 8.55
CA PRO A 74 5.14 -33.01 8.76
C PRO A 74 6.31 -33.83 9.31
N ILE A 75 7.55 -33.61 8.85
CA ILE A 75 8.73 -34.26 9.35
C ILE A 75 8.93 -33.95 10.85
N ILE A 76 8.86 -32.68 11.24
CA ILE A 76 8.97 -32.29 12.65
C ILE A 76 7.87 -32.94 13.48
N LEU A 77 6.62 -32.95 12.98
CA LEU A 77 5.52 -33.61 13.67
C LEU A 77 5.76 -35.11 13.87
N ASP A 78 6.42 -35.76 12.93
CA ASP A 78 6.74 -37.19 13.07
C ASP A 78 7.77 -37.46 14.18
N PHE A 79 8.67 -36.53 14.43
CA PHE A 79 9.64 -36.65 15.55
C PHE A 79 9.05 -36.30 16.92
N ILE A 80 8.07 -35.42 17.00
CA ILE A 80 7.49 -34.99 18.28
C ILE A 80 6.51 -36.07 18.79
N PRO A 81 6.60 -36.48 20.05
CA PRO A 81 5.63 -37.43 20.61
C PRO A 81 4.21 -36.85 20.58
N PRO A 82 3.17 -37.67 20.32
CA PRO A 82 1.81 -37.21 20.32
C PRO A 82 1.41 -36.63 21.68
N PRO A 83 0.58 -35.60 21.73
CA PRO A 83 0.16 -34.95 22.98
C PRO A 83 -0.63 -35.96 23.85
N LYS A 84 -0.25 -36.08 25.13
CA LYS A 84 -0.80 -37.05 26.07
C LYS A 84 -2.22 -36.73 26.57
N HIS A 85 -2.70 -35.51 26.39
CA HIS A 85 -3.98 -35.02 26.92
C HIS A 85 -4.73 -34.19 25.89
N LEU A 86 -5.32 -34.82 24.86
CA LEU A 86 -6.17 -34.14 23.89
C LEU A 86 -7.62 -33.96 24.40
N ALA A 87 -8.09 -34.89 25.25
CA ALA A 87 -9.49 -35.04 25.62
C ALA A 87 -10.02 -34.11 26.74
N THR A 88 -9.22 -33.24 27.35
CA THR A 88 -9.63 -32.52 28.56
C THR A 88 -9.67 -31.00 28.50
N HIS A 89 -9.34 -30.37 27.38
CA HIS A 89 -9.34 -28.91 27.25
C HIS A 89 -10.66 -28.30 26.71
N HIS A 90 -11.80 -28.86 27.04
CA HIS A 90 -13.03 -28.08 27.18
C HIS A 90 -12.97 -27.22 28.48
N GLU A 91 -11.80 -26.65 28.76
CA GLU A 91 -11.69 -25.78 29.93
C GLU A 91 -12.46 -24.48 29.68
N LYS A 92 -13.39 -24.23 30.60
CA LYS A 92 -14.21 -23.05 30.80
C LYS A 92 -13.37 -21.79 31.15
N GLY A 93 -12.30 -21.54 30.43
CA GLY A 93 -11.48 -20.34 30.56
C GLY A 93 -12.26 -19.07 30.19
N ILE A 94 -11.78 -17.91 30.62
CA ILE A 94 -12.39 -16.61 30.29
C ILE A 94 -12.47 -16.43 28.77
N PHE A 95 -11.45 -16.87 28.04
CA PHE A 95 -11.39 -16.83 26.56
C PHE A 95 -12.44 -17.73 25.92
N ALA A 96 -12.65 -18.95 26.41
CA ALA A 96 -13.68 -19.86 25.90
C ALA A 96 -15.09 -19.26 26.06
N ARG A 97 -15.39 -18.72 27.23
CA ARG A 97 -16.67 -18.03 27.48
C ARG A 97 -16.85 -16.77 26.62
N GLY A 98 -15.79 -16.04 26.34
CA GLY A 98 -15.78 -14.90 25.41
C GLY A 98 -16.09 -15.35 23.99
N TYR A 99 -15.41 -16.41 23.53
CA TYR A 99 -15.64 -17.00 22.22
C TYR A 99 -17.09 -17.51 22.05
N ASP A 100 -17.61 -18.27 22.99
CA ASP A 100 -18.99 -18.79 22.96
C ASP A 100 -20.05 -17.68 22.87
N ARG A 101 -19.78 -16.50 23.46
CA ARG A 101 -20.65 -15.31 23.30
C ARG A 101 -20.53 -14.72 21.91
N PHE A 102 -19.32 -14.58 21.42
CA PHE A 102 -19.01 -14.03 20.10
C PHE A 102 -19.58 -14.94 19.01
N GLU A 103 -19.37 -16.24 19.10
CA GLU A 103 -19.94 -17.25 18.18
C GLU A 103 -21.46 -17.18 18.14
N ARG A 104 -22.13 -17.15 19.30
CA ARG A 104 -23.59 -16.98 19.38
C ARG A 104 -24.06 -15.69 18.72
N LEU A 105 -23.29 -14.60 18.85
CA LEU A 105 -23.59 -13.36 18.17
C LEU A 105 -23.46 -13.51 16.65
N LEU A 106 -22.40 -14.15 16.16
CA LEU A 106 -22.18 -14.38 14.73
C LEU A 106 -23.28 -15.25 14.11
N ILE A 107 -23.65 -16.35 14.78
CA ILE A 107 -24.75 -17.22 14.35
C ILE A 107 -26.07 -16.43 14.37
N TRP A 108 -26.34 -15.65 15.42
CA TRP A 108 -27.52 -14.83 15.53
C TRP A 108 -27.61 -13.76 14.43
N LEU A 109 -26.50 -13.15 14.02
CA LEU A 109 -26.43 -12.21 12.89
C LEU A 109 -26.61 -12.89 11.53
N SER A 110 -26.15 -14.14 11.40
CA SER A 110 -26.16 -14.89 10.14
C SER A 110 -27.52 -15.54 9.85
N THR A 111 -28.42 -15.64 10.84
CA THR A 111 -29.68 -16.37 10.72
C THR A 111 -30.91 -15.45 10.71
N GLY A 112 -31.99 -15.90 10.07
CA GLY A 112 -33.27 -15.17 10.00
C GLY A 112 -33.20 -13.85 9.22
N ASN A 113 -34.07 -12.90 9.51
CA ASN A 113 -34.15 -11.63 8.79
C ASN A 113 -32.97 -10.68 9.04
N ARG A 114 -32.16 -10.93 10.06
CA ARG A 114 -30.98 -10.12 10.40
C ARG A 114 -29.88 -10.17 9.34
N ARG A 115 -29.79 -11.26 8.58
CA ARG A 115 -28.89 -11.37 7.43
C ARG A 115 -29.10 -10.26 6.39
N ILE A 116 -30.33 -9.78 6.22
CA ILE A 116 -30.63 -8.63 5.34
C ILE A 116 -30.04 -7.35 5.94
N GLY A 117 -30.15 -7.14 7.25
CA GLY A 117 -29.53 -6.03 7.95
C GLY A 117 -28.01 -6.04 7.80
N MET A 118 -27.38 -7.23 7.85
CA MET A 118 -25.93 -7.39 7.60
C MET A 118 -25.57 -7.04 6.17
N ALA A 119 -26.35 -7.43 5.16
CA ALA A 119 -26.13 -7.05 3.77
C ALA A 119 -26.26 -5.52 3.57
N ILE A 120 -27.23 -4.87 4.24
CA ILE A 120 -27.39 -3.41 4.18
C ILE A 120 -26.21 -2.72 4.87
N SER A 121 -25.76 -3.19 6.04
CA SER A 121 -24.63 -2.61 6.76
C SER A 121 -23.34 -2.69 5.95
N LEU A 122 -23.16 -3.76 5.19
CA LEU A 122 -22.05 -3.96 4.27
C LEU A 122 -22.03 -2.90 3.16
N VAL A 123 -23.19 -2.64 2.52
CA VAL A 123 -23.32 -1.59 1.50
C VAL A 123 -23.05 -0.21 2.10
N PHE A 124 -23.54 0.04 3.32
CA PHE A 124 -23.24 1.29 4.02
C PHE A 124 -21.75 1.46 4.33
N MET A 125 -21.08 0.42 4.85
CA MET A 125 -19.64 0.44 5.12
C MET A 125 -18.82 0.67 3.85
N LEU A 126 -19.22 0.04 2.75
CA LEU A 126 -18.57 0.26 1.45
C LEU A 126 -18.75 1.72 0.98
N ALA A 127 -19.97 2.24 1.03
CA ALA A 127 -20.25 3.62 0.64
C ALA A 127 -19.51 4.63 1.53
N PHE A 128 -19.46 4.40 2.84
CA PHE A 128 -18.69 5.19 3.79
C PHE A 128 -17.20 5.16 3.47
N GLY A 129 -16.62 3.97 3.31
CA GLY A 129 -15.22 3.81 2.95
C GLY A 129 -14.86 4.52 1.65
N LEU A 130 -15.65 4.31 0.58
CA LEU A 130 -15.44 4.95 -0.72
C LEU A 130 -15.60 6.47 -0.71
N TYR A 131 -16.45 7.00 0.15
CA TYR A 131 -16.59 8.46 0.30
C TYR A 131 -15.33 9.07 0.91
N PHE A 132 -14.86 8.54 2.05
CA PHE A 132 -13.71 9.09 2.75
C PHE A 132 -12.38 8.75 2.07
N SER A 133 -12.27 7.63 1.36
CA SER A 133 -11.07 7.28 0.61
C SER A 133 -10.71 8.32 -0.46
N ARG A 134 -11.71 9.00 -1.04
CA ARG A 134 -11.50 10.07 -2.02
C ARG A 134 -10.90 11.34 -1.44
N LEU A 135 -10.94 11.49 -0.11
CA LEU A 135 -10.45 12.67 0.58
C LEU A 135 -8.98 12.52 1.02
N VAL A 136 -8.43 11.33 0.94
CA VAL A 136 -7.01 11.06 1.24
C VAL A 136 -6.13 11.68 0.15
N LYS A 137 -5.11 12.41 0.58
CA LYS A 137 -4.21 13.13 -0.32
C LYS A 137 -2.94 12.30 -0.61
N PRO A 138 -2.38 12.36 -1.82
CA PRO A 138 -1.08 11.76 -2.10
C PRO A 138 0.07 12.66 -1.60
N GLY A 139 1.09 12.08 -0.99
CA GLY A 139 2.27 12.78 -0.47
C GLY A 139 2.31 12.82 1.06
N ASP A 140 3.23 13.59 1.61
CA ASP A 140 3.39 13.74 3.05
C ASP A 140 2.79 15.07 3.52
N ALA A 141 1.94 15.04 4.55
CA ALA A 141 1.26 16.22 5.08
C ALA A 141 2.21 17.14 5.87
N THR A 142 3.25 16.58 6.48
CA THR A 142 4.12 17.30 7.40
C THR A 142 5.49 17.60 6.81
N PRO A 143 6.00 18.85 6.97
CA PRO A 143 7.34 19.21 6.54
C PRO A 143 8.40 18.51 7.40
N GLY A 144 9.55 18.23 6.80
CA GLY A 144 10.65 17.54 7.47
C GLY A 144 10.79 16.10 6.97
N ALA A 145 11.59 15.29 7.67
CA ALA A 145 11.70 13.88 7.32
C ALA A 145 10.41 13.15 7.72
N ALA A 146 9.60 12.79 6.74
CA ALA A 146 8.33 12.07 6.95
C ALA A 146 8.49 10.72 7.68
N LEU A 147 9.70 10.16 7.66
CA LEU A 147 10.06 8.93 8.39
C LEU A 147 10.06 9.12 9.91
N LEU A 148 10.20 10.35 10.41
CA LEU A 148 10.41 10.69 11.80
C LEU A 148 9.22 11.46 12.38
N TYR A 149 9.03 11.38 13.69
CA TYR A 149 8.04 12.20 14.38
C TYR A 149 8.42 13.69 14.36
N GLU A 150 7.43 14.55 14.50
CA GLU A 150 7.61 16.01 14.40
C GLU A 150 8.50 16.62 15.49
N ASP A 151 8.52 15.99 16.67
CA ASP A 151 9.35 16.38 17.82
C ASP A 151 10.79 15.84 17.74
N HIS A 152 11.09 15.01 16.74
CA HIS A 152 12.46 14.50 16.54
C HIS A 152 13.44 15.65 16.30
N PRO A 153 14.65 15.64 16.91
CA PRO A 153 15.63 16.73 16.78
C PRO A 153 15.92 17.19 15.36
N HIS A 154 15.93 16.27 14.39
CA HIS A 154 16.09 16.58 12.96
C HIS A 154 14.96 17.48 12.45
N ASN A 155 13.69 17.13 12.72
CA ASN A 155 12.52 17.90 12.24
C ASN A 155 12.41 19.24 12.96
N VAL A 156 12.79 19.31 14.23
CA VAL A 156 12.90 20.57 15.00
C VAL A 156 13.97 21.49 14.39
N ALA A 157 15.15 20.95 14.08
CA ALA A 157 16.24 21.70 13.44
C ALA A 157 15.82 22.17 12.04
N PHE A 158 15.18 21.31 11.25
CA PHE A 158 14.66 21.63 9.91
C PHE A 158 13.67 22.80 9.95
N ARG A 159 12.71 22.81 10.87
CA ARG A 159 11.78 23.94 11.06
C ARG A 159 12.50 25.23 11.40
N LYS A 160 13.46 25.19 12.33
CA LYS A 160 14.25 26.39 12.69
C LYS A 160 15.04 26.96 11.52
N VAL A 161 15.61 26.09 10.66
CA VAL A 161 16.30 26.53 9.44
C VAL A 161 15.31 27.22 8.49
N ASN A 162 14.15 26.61 8.27
CA ASN A 162 13.13 27.18 7.37
C ASN A 162 12.52 28.48 7.86
N GLU A 163 12.39 28.66 9.19
CA GLU A 163 11.90 29.91 9.78
C GLU A 163 12.89 31.08 9.60
N ASN A 164 14.18 30.81 9.70
CA ASN A 164 15.21 31.86 9.76
C ASN A 164 15.97 32.08 8.45
N PHE A 165 15.90 31.14 7.48
CA PHE A 165 16.62 31.22 6.21
C PHE A 165 15.67 31.11 5.01
N ILE A 166 16.24 31.15 3.80
CA ILE A 166 15.48 31.11 2.53
C ILE A 166 14.77 29.77 2.26
N GLY A 167 15.00 28.77 3.11
CA GLY A 167 14.45 27.42 2.98
C GLY A 167 15.52 26.35 2.72
N ALA A 168 15.28 25.17 3.24
CA ALA A 168 16.19 24.03 3.10
C ALA A 168 15.82 23.10 1.93
N SER A 169 14.58 23.17 1.47
CA SER A 169 14.07 22.31 0.38
C SER A 169 14.19 22.99 -0.97
N GLN A 170 14.55 22.23 -1.98
CA GLN A 170 14.88 22.78 -3.29
C GLN A 170 14.06 22.13 -4.40
N LEU A 171 13.55 22.95 -5.31
CA LEU A 171 13.17 22.55 -6.65
C LEU A 171 14.23 23.07 -7.61
N VAL A 172 14.90 22.17 -8.32
CA VAL A 172 15.89 22.53 -9.32
C VAL A 172 15.32 22.34 -10.71
N ILE A 173 15.15 23.43 -11.43
CA ILE A 173 14.71 23.44 -12.81
C ILE A 173 15.95 23.56 -13.69
N ILE A 174 16.12 22.61 -14.62
CA ILE A 174 17.25 22.62 -15.55
C ILE A 174 16.77 23.27 -16.85
N ALA A 175 17.47 24.33 -17.27
CA ALA A 175 17.36 24.89 -18.60
C ALA A 175 18.40 24.20 -19.49
N GLU A 176 17.98 23.21 -20.27
CA GLU A 176 18.81 22.43 -21.18
C GLU A 176 18.90 23.13 -22.54
N GLY A 177 20.11 23.55 -22.92
CA GLY A 177 20.36 24.21 -24.18
C GLY A 177 20.32 23.24 -25.36
N LYS A 178 19.66 23.63 -26.45
CA LYS A 178 19.58 22.87 -27.70
C LYS A 178 20.85 23.02 -28.55
N LYS A 179 21.69 24.00 -28.26
CA LYS A 179 22.94 24.31 -28.98
C LYS A 179 24.03 24.71 -27.97
N PRO A 180 25.30 24.50 -28.28
CA PRO A 180 26.38 25.04 -27.47
C PRO A 180 26.22 26.55 -27.27
N GLU A 181 26.62 27.03 -26.10
CA GLU A 181 26.58 28.46 -25.73
C GLU A 181 25.15 29.08 -25.71
N ALA A 182 24.09 28.26 -25.59
CA ALA A 182 22.69 28.74 -25.56
C ALA A 182 22.42 29.79 -24.49
N LEU A 183 23.20 29.78 -23.39
CA LEU A 183 23.06 30.74 -22.30
C LEU A 183 23.63 32.13 -22.61
N LYS A 184 24.46 32.28 -23.65
CA LYS A 184 24.95 33.59 -24.05
C LYS A 184 23.88 34.48 -24.69
N ASP A 185 22.75 33.85 -25.14
CA ASP A 185 21.63 34.57 -25.71
C ASP A 185 20.87 35.34 -24.59
N ALA A 186 20.82 36.67 -24.74
CA ALA A 186 20.12 37.53 -23.80
C ALA A 186 18.62 37.18 -23.63
N LYS A 187 17.96 36.69 -24.70
CA LYS A 187 16.57 36.20 -24.64
C LYS A 187 16.42 35.03 -23.68
N THR A 188 17.33 34.04 -23.78
CA THR A 188 17.33 32.85 -22.92
C THR A 188 17.48 33.20 -21.45
N LEU A 189 18.40 34.10 -21.11
CA LEU A 189 18.60 34.55 -19.73
C LEU A 189 17.42 35.34 -19.20
N ASN A 190 16.84 36.23 -20.02
CA ASN A 190 15.63 36.97 -19.64
C ASN A 190 14.44 36.02 -19.36
N GLN A 191 14.28 34.98 -20.18
CA GLN A 191 13.25 33.96 -19.96
C GLN A 191 13.48 33.18 -18.65
N LEU A 192 14.75 32.82 -18.35
CA LEU A 192 15.09 32.16 -17.09
C LEU A 192 14.83 33.06 -15.87
N ASP A 193 15.12 34.36 -15.98
CA ASP A 193 14.83 35.34 -14.94
C ASP A 193 13.32 35.60 -14.77
N GLU A 194 12.58 35.64 -15.86
CA GLU A 194 11.12 35.70 -15.85
C GLU A 194 10.52 34.48 -15.18
N PHE A 195 11.07 33.28 -15.44
CA PHE A 195 10.61 32.05 -14.78
C PHE A 195 10.78 32.15 -13.26
N ALA A 196 11.96 32.58 -12.80
CA ALA A 196 12.22 32.77 -11.37
C ALA A 196 11.23 33.76 -10.72
N ARG A 197 10.95 34.87 -11.39
CA ARG A 197 9.98 35.91 -10.92
C ARG A 197 8.55 35.39 -10.94
N TYR A 198 8.16 34.67 -12.00
CA TYR A 198 6.83 34.08 -12.14
C TYR A 198 6.55 33.12 -10.99
N MET A 199 7.45 32.18 -10.71
CA MET A 199 7.29 31.22 -9.61
C MET A 199 7.07 31.93 -8.27
N LYS A 200 7.84 33.00 -8.00
CA LYS A 200 7.70 33.75 -6.76
C LYS A 200 6.41 34.56 -6.67
N GLN A 201 5.95 35.10 -7.81
CA GLN A 201 4.73 35.95 -7.85
C GLN A 201 3.45 35.14 -7.80
N THR A 202 3.49 33.89 -8.31
CA THR A 202 2.33 32.99 -8.38
C THR A 202 2.30 31.97 -7.24
N ASP A 203 3.21 32.10 -6.28
CA ASP A 203 3.22 31.25 -5.08
C ASP A 203 2.07 31.62 -4.14
N GLU A 204 0.99 30.86 -4.22
CA GLU A 204 -0.20 31.01 -3.38
C GLU A 204 0.04 30.50 -1.94
N THR A 205 1.07 29.66 -1.75
CA THR A 205 1.38 29.05 -0.46
C THR A 205 2.29 29.92 0.42
N GLY A 206 2.99 30.89 -0.17
CA GLY A 206 4.00 31.69 0.52
C GLY A 206 5.24 30.90 0.96
N ALA A 207 5.41 29.69 0.44
CA ALA A 207 6.50 28.80 0.83
C ALA A 207 7.84 29.13 0.15
N ILE A 208 7.86 29.87 -0.96
CA ILE A 208 9.09 30.23 -1.65
C ILE A 208 9.87 31.29 -0.86
N GLY A 209 11.00 30.89 -0.30
CA GLY A 209 11.88 31.79 0.43
C GLY A 209 12.91 32.50 -0.45
N GLY A 210 13.26 31.93 -1.61
CA GLY A 210 14.22 32.55 -2.52
C GLY A 210 14.46 31.75 -3.79
N THR A 211 15.09 32.42 -4.77
CA THR A 211 15.49 31.78 -6.02
C THR A 211 16.95 32.13 -6.33
N VAL A 212 17.69 31.20 -6.87
CA VAL A 212 19.09 31.37 -7.28
C VAL A 212 19.31 30.72 -8.63
N SER A 213 19.96 31.44 -9.54
CA SER A 213 20.27 30.95 -10.89
C SER A 213 21.51 31.67 -11.44
N ALA A 214 21.97 31.28 -12.62
CA ALA A 214 23.01 31.99 -13.35
C ALA A 214 22.67 33.50 -13.49
N THR A 215 21.39 33.83 -13.75
CA THR A 215 20.94 35.22 -13.90
C THR A 215 21.12 36.05 -12.63
N THR A 216 20.95 35.42 -11.45
CA THR A 216 21.16 36.08 -10.15
C THR A 216 22.62 36.52 -10.00
N MET A 217 23.57 35.69 -10.42
CA MET A 217 25.00 36.02 -10.37
C MET A 217 25.37 37.12 -11.36
N LEU A 218 24.90 37.00 -12.60
CA LEU A 218 25.15 38.02 -13.64
C LEU A 218 24.60 39.39 -13.27
N LYS A 219 23.40 39.46 -12.71
CA LYS A 219 22.82 40.72 -12.23
C LYS A 219 23.65 41.38 -11.10
N ARG A 220 24.12 40.55 -10.14
CA ARG A 220 24.99 41.02 -9.07
C ARG A 220 26.30 41.61 -9.60
N ILE A 221 26.93 40.92 -10.54
CA ILE A 221 28.17 41.40 -11.18
C ILE A 221 27.87 42.72 -11.94
N PHE A 222 26.82 42.76 -12.74
CA PHE A 222 26.43 43.91 -13.51
C PHE A 222 26.18 45.13 -12.60
N ARG A 223 25.47 44.94 -11.49
CA ARG A 223 25.29 45.96 -10.44
C ARG A 223 26.63 46.43 -9.83
N THR A 224 27.55 45.50 -9.55
CA THR A 224 28.85 45.84 -8.98
C THR A 224 29.67 46.74 -9.92
N PHE A 225 29.61 46.54 -11.22
CA PHE A 225 30.25 47.40 -12.21
C PHE A 225 29.58 48.80 -12.35
N HIS A 226 28.39 48.97 -11.79
CA HIS A 226 27.67 50.25 -11.72
C HIS A 226 27.63 50.79 -10.29
N GLU A 227 28.76 50.79 -9.60
CA GLU A 227 28.97 51.31 -8.26
C GLU A 227 28.07 50.74 -7.18
N GLY A 228 27.46 49.54 -7.45
CA GLY A 228 26.54 48.89 -6.52
C GLY A 228 25.13 49.47 -6.50
N ASP A 229 24.76 50.38 -7.38
CA ASP A 229 23.41 50.95 -7.44
C ASP A 229 22.38 49.88 -7.74
N PRO A 230 21.35 49.67 -6.89
CA PRO A 230 20.29 48.66 -7.07
C PRO A 230 19.53 48.76 -8.40
N LYS A 231 19.50 49.93 -9.06
CA LYS A 231 18.86 50.10 -10.38
C LYS A 231 19.49 49.24 -11.46
N TRP A 232 20.77 48.87 -11.29
CA TRP A 232 21.52 48.03 -12.21
C TRP A 232 21.52 46.56 -11.86
N GLU A 233 20.65 46.10 -10.96
CA GLU A 233 20.41 44.70 -10.69
C GLU A 233 19.48 44.09 -11.77
N ILE A 234 19.85 44.28 -13.02
CA ILE A 234 19.16 43.84 -14.24
C ILE A 234 20.09 43.03 -15.14
N LEU A 235 19.56 42.31 -16.10
CA LEU A 235 20.33 41.68 -17.14
C LEU A 235 20.61 42.66 -18.27
N PRO A 236 21.82 42.65 -18.87
CA PRO A 236 22.11 43.43 -20.08
C PRO A 236 21.20 42.99 -21.24
N ALA A 237 20.80 43.94 -22.07
CA ALA A 237 19.97 43.66 -23.24
C ALA A 237 20.73 43.05 -24.40
N SER A 238 22.08 43.23 -24.49
CA SER A 238 22.85 42.69 -25.58
C SER A 238 23.59 41.40 -25.26
N THR A 239 23.63 40.51 -26.20
CA THR A 239 24.33 39.19 -26.13
C THR A 239 25.84 39.37 -25.88
N GLU A 240 26.43 40.42 -26.42
CA GLU A 240 27.87 40.74 -26.26
C GLU A 240 28.17 41.07 -24.78
N HIS A 241 27.38 41.88 -24.16
CA HIS A 241 27.54 42.21 -22.74
C HIS A 241 27.31 41.01 -21.84
N VAL A 242 26.33 40.17 -22.16
CA VAL A 242 26.11 38.86 -21.46
C VAL A 242 27.38 38.00 -21.57
N GLY A 243 27.97 37.86 -22.76
CA GLY A 243 29.20 37.11 -22.96
C GLY A 243 30.37 37.64 -22.14
N GLN A 244 30.53 38.98 -22.05
CA GLN A 244 31.53 39.62 -21.19
C GLN A 244 31.34 39.31 -19.72
N LEU A 245 30.09 39.36 -19.22
CA LEU A 245 29.79 39.03 -17.82
C LEU A 245 30.11 37.56 -17.50
N PHE A 246 29.78 36.63 -18.40
CA PHE A 246 30.17 35.24 -18.23
C PHE A 246 31.67 35.05 -18.21
N PHE A 247 32.41 35.72 -19.10
CA PHE A 247 33.84 35.69 -19.09
C PHE A 247 34.46 36.20 -17.78
N LEU A 248 33.95 37.34 -17.27
CA LEU A 248 34.41 37.89 -15.99
C LEU A 248 34.10 36.94 -14.82
N LEU A 249 32.90 36.33 -14.81
CA LEU A 249 32.50 35.38 -13.78
C LEU A 249 33.40 34.14 -13.79
N THR A 250 33.61 33.53 -14.95
CA THR A 250 34.40 32.29 -15.07
C THR A 250 35.92 32.50 -14.91
N SER A 251 36.42 33.68 -15.27
CA SER A 251 37.86 33.99 -15.12
C SER A 251 38.27 34.23 -13.65
N ASN A 252 37.33 34.58 -12.77
CA ASN A 252 37.59 34.91 -11.38
C ASN A 252 37.11 33.85 -10.38
N THR A 253 36.62 32.72 -10.85
CA THR A 253 36.10 31.63 -9.99
C THR A 253 36.95 30.37 -10.16
N ALA A 254 37.04 29.59 -9.07
CA ALA A 254 37.73 28.30 -9.13
C ALA A 254 36.93 27.28 -9.98
N ARG A 255 37.64 26.31 -10.55
CA ARG A 255 36.98 25.22 -11.30
C ARG A 255 35.98 24.50 -10.45
N GLY A 256 34.75 24.29 -10.97
CA GLY A 256 33.67 23.59 -10.31
C GLY A 256 32.76 24.47 -9.39
N GLU A 257 33.19 25.69 -9.08
CA GLU A 257 32.42 26.57 -8.20
C GLU A 257 31.11 27.05 -8.84
N MET A 258 31.11 27.19 -10.17
CA MET A 258 29.91 27.61 -10.92
C MET A 258 29.05 26.45 -11.44
N ASP A 259 29.52 25.20 -11.37
CA ASP A 259 28.83 24.04 -11.94
C ASP A 259 27.40 23.84 -11.40
N ARG A 260 27.11 24.34 -10.22
CA ARG A 260 25.74 24.35 -9.66
C ARG A 260 24.79 25.37 -10.30
N PHE A 261 25.28 26.30 -11.12
CA PHE A 261 24.49 27.35 -11.76
C PHE A 261 24.44 27.17 -13.28
N PHE A 262 25.56 26.79 -13.89
CA PHE A 262 25.66 26.55 -15.33
C PHE A 262 26.91 25.69 -15.64
N ASP A 263 26.86 25.00 -16.76
CA ASP A 263 28.00 24.21 -17.24
C ASP A 263 29.10 25.09 -17.90
N MET A 264 30.32 24.60 -17.92
CA MET A 264 31.47 25.33 -18.53
C MET A 264 31.28 25.61 -20.02
N GLY A 265 30.44 24.84 -20.71
CA GLY A 265 30.04 25.06 -22.10
C GLY A 265 28.98 26.14 -22.28
N MET A 266 28.47 26.74 -21.20
CA MET A 266 27.39 27.71 -21.20
C MET A 266 26.15 27.24 -21.99
N THR A 267 25.94 25.94 -21.97
CA THR A 267 24.85 25.28 -22.68
C THR A 267 23.63 25.11 -21.75
N ASN A 268 23.89 24.65 -20.53
CA ASN A 268 22.87 24.31 -19.56
C ASN A 268 22.94 25.21 -18.32
N ALA A 269 21.80 25.60 -17.77
CA ALA A 269 21.72 26.32 -16.52
C ALA A 269 20.72 25.71 -15.56
N THR A 270 20.86 26.02 -14.28
CA THR A 270 19.88 25.67 -13.25
C THR A 270 19.19 26.93 -12.72
N LEU A 271 17.89 26.76 -12.45
CA LEU A 271 17.11 27.64 -11.59
C LEU A 271 16.76 26.87 -10.33
N THR A 272 17.36 27.23 -9.22
CA THR A 272 17.08 26.64 -7.91
C THR A 272 16.11 27.53 -7.16
N ILE A 273 14.98 26.95 -6.80
CA ILE A 273 13.93 27.61 -6.00
C ILE A 273 13.97 26.98 -4.62
N PHE A 274 14.13 27.80 -3.58
CA PHE A 274 14.21 27.37 -2.19
C PHE A 274 12.85 27.51 -1.53
N TYR A 275 12.38 26.44 -0.90
CA TYR A 275 11.11 26.38 -0.20
C TYR A 275 11.32 26.21 1.29
N LYS A 276 10.49 26.91 2.07
CA LYS A 276 10.43 26.80 3.54
C LYS A 276 9.57 25.63 4.00
N ASP A 277 8.75 25.11 3.11
CA ASP A 277 7.90 23.96 3.33
C ASP A 277 7.85 23.07 2.07
N TYR A 278 7.44 21.81 2.20
CA TYR A 278 7.25 20.89 1.07
C TYR A 278 6.11 19.89 1.30
N ASN A 279 5.07 20.33 2.00
CA ASN A 279 3.84 19.54 2.09
C ASN A 279 3.21 19.30 0.70
N HIS A 280 2.24 18.41 0.64
CA HIS A 280 1.56 18.05 -0.61
C HIS A 280 1.07 19.26 -1.42
N GLU A 281 0.51 20.28 -0.76
CA GLU A 281 -0.05 21.45 -1.43
C GLU A 281 1.05 22.30 -2.07
N VAL A 282 2.15 22.54 -1.36
CA VAL A 282 3.33 23.26 -1.87
C VAL A 282 3.92 22.54 -3.08
N ILE A 283 4.13 21.23 -2.99
CA ILE A 283 4.68 20.43 -4.10
C ILE A 283 3.78 20.54 -5.33
N ARG A 284 2.48 20.29 -5.16
CA ARG A 284 1.50 20.28 -6.26
C ARG A 284 1.37 21.66 -6.91
N ASN A 285 1.26 22.73 -6.11
CA ASN A 285 1.17 24.09 -6.62
C ASN A 285 2.45 24.46 -7.38
N SER A 286 3.62 24.19 -6.81
CA SER A 286 4.91 24.52 -7.43
C SER A 286 5.09 23.85 -8.80
N ILE A 287 4.80 22.55 -8.90
CA ILE A 287 4.91 21.83 -10.17
C ILE A 287 3.86 22.29 -11.16
N ALA A 288 2.62 22.56 -10.73
CA ALA A 288 1.56 23.06 -11.58
C ALA A 288 1.93 24.43 -12.19
N LYS A 289 2.41 25.38 -11.36
CA LYS A 289 2.86 26.70 -11.82
C LYS A 289 4.08 26.62 -12.74
N ALA A 290 5.04 25.72 -12.46
CA ALA A 290 6.16 25.51 -13.35
C ALA A 290 5.74 24.93 -14.71
N LYS A 291 4.85 23.95 -14.73
CA LYS A 291 4.25 23.40 -15.97
C LYS A 291 3.45 24.47 -16.73
N GLU A 292 2.69 25.32 -16.03
CA GLU A 292 1.94 26.43 -16.61
C GLU A 292 2.86 27.44 -17.30
N PHE A 293 3.95 27.86 -16.65
CA PHE A 293 4.95 28.74 -17.25
C PHE A 293 5.53 28.15 -18.53
N ILE A 294 5.95 26.88 -18.48
CA ILE A 294 6.51 26.20 -19.64
C ILE A 294 5.49 26.14 -20.78
N ALA A 295 4.24 25.81 -20.50
CA ALA A 295 3.20 25.69 -21.53
C ALA A 295 2.81 27.03 -22.15
N THR A 296 2.84 28.13 -21.39
CA THR A 296 2.29 29.44 -21.83
C THR A 296 3.35 30.44 -22.27
N ARG A 297 4.59 30.30 -21.78
CA ARG A 297 5.64 31.31 -21.98
C ARG A 297 6.91 30.80 -22.64
N THR A 298 6.93 29.51 -23.06
CA THR A 298 8.03 28.95 -23.86
C THR A 298 7.53 28.49 -25.22
N SER A 299 8.43 28.48 -26.19
CA SER A 299 8.17 28.03 -27.56
C SER A 299 9.07 26.84 -27.90
N PRO A 300 8.62 25.94 -28.81
CA PRO A 300 9.48 24.91 -29.37
C PRO A 300 10.75 25.45 -30.05
N ASP A 301 10.73 26.71 -30.50
CA ASP A 301 11.84 27.40 -31.18
C ASP A 301 12.82 28.06 -30.20
N ASP A 302 12.53 28.09 -28.90
CA ASP A 302 13.45 28.64 -27.90
C ASP A 302 14.75 27.85 -27.82
N SER A 303 15.83 28.54 -27.48
CA SER A 303 17.19 27.97 -27.40
C SER A 303 17.36 26.95 -26.27
N VAL A 304 16.41 26.89 -25.32
CA VAL A 304 16.45 26.00 -24.16
C VAL A 304 15.14 25.25 -23.99
N ARG A 305 15.24 24.09 -23.32
CA ARG A 305 14.11 23.30 -22.83
C ARG A 305 14.20 23.22 -21.31
N TYR A 306 13.08 23.30 -20.59
CA TYR A 306 13.03 23.23 -19.13
C TYR A 306 12.67 21.83 -18.65
N LEU A 307 13.44 21.29 -17.70
CA LEU A 307 13.24 20.01 -17.04
C LEU A 307 13.00 20.24 -15.54
N LEU A 308 11.95 19.63 -14.97
CA LEU A 308 11.45 19.93 -13.63
C LEU A 308 11.85 18.94 -12.52
N ALA A 309 12.56 17.87 -12.85
CA ALA A 309 12.78 16.75 -11.94
C ALA A 309 13.99 16.89 -10.99
N GLY A 310 14.52 18.10 -10.80
CA GLY A 310 15.70 18.32 -9.95
C GLY A 310 15.35 18.72 -8.51
N GLY A 311 16.27 18.41 -7.58
CA GLY A 311 16.14 18.74 -6.17
C GLY A 311 15.11 17.90 -5.41
N LEU A 312 15.01 18.11 -4.10
CA LEU A 312 14.11 17.32 -3.23
C LEU A 312 12.64 17.43 -3.66
N LEU A 313 12.15 18.64 -3.95
CA LEU A 313 10.76 18.84 -4.37
C LEU A 313 10.46 18.13 -5.70
N GLY A 314 11.39 18.19 -6.66
CA GLY A 314 11.21 17.51 -7.94
C GLY A 314 11.13 15.99 -7.79
N ILE A 315 11.99 15.42 -6.94
CA ILE A 315 11.97 13.98 -6.65
C ILE A 315 10.67 13.59 -5.93
N LEU A 316 10.26 14.35 -4.90
CA LEU A 316 9.02 14.08 -4.18
C LEU A 316 7.79 14.21 -5.08
N ALA A 317 7.76 15.23 -5.96
CA ALA A 317 6.68 15.38 -6.93
C ALA A 317 6.57 14.18 -7.87
N ALA A 318 7.68 13.72 -8.45
CA ALA A 318 7.71 12.55 -9.31
C ALA A 318 7.31 11.27 -8.54
N THR A 319 7.78 11.14 -7.29
CA THR A 319 7.42 10.01 -6.43
C THR A 319 5.92 10.02 -6.12
N ASN A 320 5.33 11.16 -5.78
CA ASN A 320 3.91 11.27 -5.47
C ASN A 320 3.03 10.97 -6.69
N GLU A 321 3.40 11.48 -7.88
CA GLU A 321 2.71 11.16 -9.14
C GLU A 321 2.77 9.64 -9.43
N GLU A 322 3.93 9.01 -9.21
CA GLU A 322 4.11 7.57 -9.42
C GLU A 322 3.36 6.74 -8.37
N VAL A 323 3.39 7.13 -7.10
CA VAL A 323 2.66 6.44 -6.02
C VAL A 323 1.16 6.47 -6.28
N GLU A 324 0.60 7.61 -6.66
CA GLU A 324 -0.83 7.73 -6.97
C GLU A 324 -1.26 6.83 -8.13
N TRP A 325 -0.47 6.80 -9.21
CA TRP A 325 -0.72 5.93 -10.36
C TRP A 325 -0.56 4.46 -9.99
N SER A 326 0.57 4.12 -9.37
CA SER A 326 0.91 2.73 -9.00
C SER A 326 -0.11 2.15 -8.02
N TYR A 327 -0.58 2.94 -7.05
CA TYR A 327 -1.58 2.49 -6.09
C TYR A 327 -2.87 2.05 -6.77
N ARG A 328 -3.41 2.88 -7.67
CA ARG A 328 -4.65 2.56 -8.40
C ARG A 328 -4.49 1.31 -9.27
N VAL A 329 -3.40 1.23 -10.02
CA VAL A 329 -3.12 0.08 -10.89
C VAL A 329 -2.90 -1.18 -10.06
N ASN A 330 -2.12 -1.08 -9.00
CA ASN A 330 -1.84 -2.20 -8.11
C ASN A 330 -3.10 -2.74 -7.45
N LEU A 331 -3.99 -1.88 -6.94
CA LEU A 331 -5.26 -2.30 -6.35
C LEU A 331 -6.13 -3.07 -7.34
N ILE A 332 -6.24 -2.59 -8.58
CA ILE A 332 -6.98 -3.29 -9.64
C ILE A 332 -6.35 -4.66 -9.93
N LEU A 333 -5.01 -4.72 -10.04
CA LEU A 333 -4.31 -5.98 -10.30
C LEU A 333 -4.47 -6.98 -9.16
N ILE A 334 -4.39 -6.54 -7.91
CA ILE A 334 -4.65 -7.39 -6.73
C ILE A 334 -6.06 -7.97 -6.81
N LEU A 335 -7.07 -7.13 -7.03
CA LEU A 335 -8.47 -7.59 -7.12
C LEU A 335 -8.69 -8.57 -8.26
N ILE A 336 -8.09 -8.34 -9.44
CA ILE A 336 -8.14 -9.27 -10.57
C ILE A 336 -7.46 -10.59 -10.21
N THR A 337 -6.27 -10.55 -9.62
CA THR A 337 -5.52 -11.73 -9.22
C THR A 337 -6.29 -12.59 -8.23
N ILE A 338 -6.83 -11.96 -7.20
CA ILE A 338 -7.65 -12.64 -6.19
C ILE A 338 -8.93 -13.20 -6.81
N PHE A 339 -9.59 -12.45 -7.68
CA PHE A 339 -10.78 -12.93 -8.39
C PHE A 339 -10.47 -14.17 -9.21
N LEU A 340 -9.38 -14.17 -9.98
CA LEU A 340 -8.98 -15.31 -10.80
C LEU A 340 -8.65 -16.55 -9.95
N LEU A 341 -7.88 -16.36 -8.87
CA LEU A 341 -7.56 -17.46 -7.96
C LEU A 341 -8.81 -18.02 -7.26
N SER A 342 -9.69 -17.14 -6.79
CA SER A 342 -10.96 -17.55 -6.18
C SER A 342 -11.87 -18.24 -7.17
N TYR A 343 -11.91 -17.76 -8.44
CA TYR A 343 -12.66 -18.42 -9.50
C TYR A 343 -12.11 -19.81 -9.82
N LEU A 344 -10.79 -19.96 -9.90
CA LEU A 344 -10.15 -21.27 -10.10
C LEU A 344 -10.42 -22.23 -8.95
N THR A 345 -10.48 -21.72 -7.72
CA THR A 345 -10.71 -22.52 -6.51
C THR A 345 -12.15 -23.06 -6.44
N TYR A 346 -13.13 -22.19 -6.68
CA TYR A 346 -14.56 -22.54 -6.53
C TYR A 346 -15.27 -22.83 -7.84
N VAL A 347 -14.60 -22.63 -8.98
CA VAL A 347 -15.18 -22.72 -10.34
C VAL A 347 -16.50 -21.94 -10.45
N SER A 348 -16.60 -20.83 -9.73
CA SER A 348 -17.81 -20.03 -9.59
C SER A 348 -17.51 -18.56 -9.44
N VAL A 349 -18.12 -17.75 -10.31
CA VAL A 349 -18.08 -16.27 -10.21
C VAL A 349 -18.67 -15.81 -8.88
N MET A 350 -19.77 -16.42 -8.43
CA MET A 350 -20.40 -16.07 -7.16
C MET A 350 -19.50 -16.42 -5.96
N GLY A 351 -18.83 -17.59 -6.00
CA GLY A 351 -17.85 -17.98 -4.99
C GLY A 351 -16.69 -17.01 -4.89
N ALA A 352 -16.16 -16.61 -6.04
CA ALA A 352 -15.09 -15.62 -6.11
C ALA A 352 -15.50 -14.28 -5.49
N PHE A 353 -16.68 -13.77 -5.82
CA PHE A 353 -17.19 -12.52 -5.23
C PHE A 353 -17.43 -12.61 -3.73
N ILE A 354 -17.96 -13.71 -3.22
CA ILE A 354 -18.21 -13.88 -1.78
C ILE A 354 -16.89 -13.83 -1.00
N VAL A 355 -15.83 -14.50 -1.49
CA VAL A 355 -14.52 -14.48 -0.83
C VAL A 355 -13.85 -13.12 -0.91
N MET A 356 -13.98 -12.41 -2.04
CA MET A 356 -13.39 -11.07 -2.23
C MET A 356 -14.07 -9.97 -1.40
N LEU A 357 -15.29 -10.20 -0.97
CA LEU A 357 -16.11 -9.16 -0.36
C LEU A 357 -15.48 -8.51 0.87
N PRO A 358 -14.88 -9.25 1.82
CA PRO A 358 -14.13 -8.63 2.92
C PRO A 358 -13.07 -7.65 2.44
N SER A 359 -12.32 -8.00 1.38
CA SER A 359 -11.27 -7.13 0.82
C SER A 359 -11.84 -5.88 0.14
N LEU A 360 -12.94 -6.02 -0.59
CA LEU A 360 -13.63 -4.89 -1.24
C LEU A 360 -14.12 -3.83 -0.24
N ILE A 361 -14.35 -4.22 1.03
CA ILE A 361 -14.79 -3.31 2.08
C ILE A 361 -13.63 -2.86 2.95
N ALA A 362 -12.73 -3.77 3.33
CA ALA A 362 -11.63 -3.48 4.23
C ALA A 362 -10.68 -2.42 3.65
N GLN A 363 -10.43 -2.47 2.34
CA GLN A 363 -9.53 -1.53 1.69
C GLN A 363 -10.06 -0.09 1.71
N PRO A 364 -11.28 0.25 1.25
CA PRO A 364 -11.80 1.60 1.37
C PRO A 364 -11.98 2.07 2.83
N LEU A 365 -12.27 1.16 3.75
CA LEU A 365 -12.34 1.50 5.17
C LEU A 365 -10.95 1.82 5.75
N SER A 366 -9.92 1.11 5.34
CA SER A 366 -8.54 1.44 5.72
C SER A 366 -8.12 2.80 5.19
N GLU A 367 -8.50 3.15 3.96
CA GLU A 367 -8.28 4.48 3.39
C GLU A 367 -9.10 5.55 4.15
N ALA A 368 -10.33 5.26 4.54
CA ALA A 368 -11.10 6.15 5.41
C ALA A 368 -10.39 6.38 6.76
N MET A 369 -9.77 5.34 7.32
CA MET A 369 -8.95 5.49 8.53
C MET A 369 -7.70 6.35 8.29
N MET A 370 -7.07 6.27 7.10
CA MET A 370 -5.99 7.19 6.73
C MET A 370 -6.45 8.65 6.82
N TYR A 371 -7.62 8.95 6.28
CA TYR A 371 -8.18 10.30 6.36
C TYR A 371 -8.39 10.78 7.81
N PHE A 372 -8.97 9.92 8.68
CA PHE A 372 -9.24 10.28 10.08
C PHE A 372 -7.98 10.38 10.95
N LEU A 373 -6.91 9.67 10.59
CA LEU A 373 -5.64 9.67 11.32
C LEU A 373 -4.60 10.62 10.72
N ASP A 374 -4.98 11.38 9.69
CA ASP A 374 -4.09 12.29 8.97
C ASP A 374 -2.84 11.56 8.43
N ILE A 375 -3.06 10.38 7.87
CA ILE A 375 -2.05 9.57 7.20
C ILE A 375 -2.27 9.69 5.70
N ASP A 376 -1.31 10.27 5.00
CA ASP A 376 -1.40 10.46 3.56
C ASP A 376 -0.88 9.26 2.76
N PHE A 377 -1.27 9.20 1.49
CA PHE A 377 -0.71 8.23 0.55
C PHE A 377 0.74 8.57 0.22
N ASN A 378 1.66 7.70 0.59
CA ASN A 378 3.07 7.82 0.26
C ASN A 378 3.65 6.47 -0.16
N ILE A 379 4.94 6.46 -0.48
CA ILE A 379 5.66 5.25 -0.91
C ILE A 379 5.57 4.11 0.12
N ASN A 380 5.43 4.42 1.40
CA ASN A 380 5.39 3.44 2.49
C ASN A 380 4.01 2.79 2.63
N SER A 381 2.91 3.51 2.30
CA SER A 381 1.55 2.98 2.38
C SER A 381 1.23 2.00 1.23
N LEU A 382 1.97 2.05 0.13
CA LEU A 382 1.75 1.25 -1.07
C LEU A 382 1.82 -0.27 -0.80
N PRO A 383 2.86 -0.80 -0.10
CA PRO A 383 2.93 -2.22 0.22
C PRO A 383 1.87 -2.70 1.21
N VAL A 384 1.36 -1.81 2.08
CA VAL A 384 0.40 -2.18 3.12
C VAL A 384 -0.89 -2.75 2.52
N ALA A 385 -1.39 -2.14 1.44
CA ALA A 385 -2.57 -2.63 0.75
C ALA A 385 -2.35 -4.05 0.18
N ALA A 386 -1.21 -4.29 -0.48
CA ALA A 386 -0.89 -5.59 -1.07
C ALA A 386 -0.75 -6.69 -0.01
N VAL A 387 -0.02 -6.41 1.07
CA VAL A 387 0.18 -7.35 2.19
C VAL A 387 -1.14 -7.57 2.94
N GLY A 388 -1.86 -6.51 3.26
CA GLY A 388 -3.09 -6.60 4.06
C GLY A 388 -4.23 -7.32 3.32
N ILE A 389 -4.37 -7.10 2.01
CA ILE A 389 -5.38 -7.79 1.19
C ILE A 389 -4.96 -9.25 0.98
N GLY A 390 -3.68 -9.53 0.67
CA GLY A 390 -3.16 -10.88 0.50
C GLY A 390 -3.48 -11.74 1.74
N ILE A 391 -2.92 -11.38 2.90
CA ILE A 391 -3.12 -12.13 4.15
C ILE A 391 -4.60 -12.13 4.58
N GLY A 392 -5.32 -11.02 4.32
CA GLY A 392 -6.71 -10.89 4.75
C GLY A 392 -7.69 -11.80 4.04
N ILE A 393 -7.46 -12.12 2.76
CA ILE A 393 -8.34 -12.98 1.96
C ILE A 393 -8.39 -14.41 2.48
N ASP A 394 -7.35 -14.88 3.16
CA ASP A 394 -7.26 -16.22 3.70
C ASP A 394 -8.39 -16.54 4.66
N TYR A 395 -8.78 -15.58 5.50
CA TYR A 395 -9.92 -15.75 6.40
C TYR A 395 -11.20 -16.08 5.64
N GLY A 396 -11.40 -15.42 4.49
CA GLY A 396 -12.53 -15.67 3.60
C GLY A 396 -12.49 -17.08 2.99
N TYR A 397 -11.33 -17.52 2.50
CA TYR A 397 -11.15 -18.85 1.95
C TYR A 397 -11.47 -19.92 2.98
N TYR A 398 -10.92 -19.83 4.18
CA TYR A 398 -11.15 -20.85 5.21
C TYR A 398 -12.61 -20.92 5.66
N VAL A 399 -13.25 -19.77 5.87
CA VAL A 399 -14.66 -19.72 6.30
C VAL A 399 -15.59 -20.27 5.21
N LEU A 400 -15.44 -19.81 3.97
CA LEU A 400 -16.31 -20.25 2.86
C LEU A 400 -16.11 -21.73 2.54
N SER A 401 -14.85 -22.19 2.42
CA SER A 401 -14.55 -23.59 2.14
C SER A 401 -15.15 -24.52 3.19
N ARG A 402 -15.06 -24.15 4.47
CA ARG A 402 -15.63 -24.98 5.53
C ARG A 402 -17.17 -25.03 5.49
N ILE A 403 -17.83 -23.93 5.20
CA ILE A 403 -19.30 -23.92 5.04
C ILE A 403 -19.69 -24.87 3.88
N ILE A 404 -18.94 -24.86 2.77
CA ILE A 404 -19.19 -25.73 1.61
C ILE A 404 -18.95 -27.20 1.95
N GLU A 405 -17.88 -27.53 2.70
CA GLU A 405 -17.57 -28.87 3.14
C GLU A 405 -18.61 -29.45 4.09
N GLU A 406 -19.23 -28.62 4.94
CA GLU A 406 -20.27 -29.03 5.89
C GLU A 406 -21.67 -29.17 5.24
N TYR A 407 -21.91 -28.52 4.10
CA TYR A 407 -23.22 -28.46 3.46
C TYR A 407 -23.77 -29.82 3.01
N PRO A 408 -22.97 -30.79 2.51
CA PRO A 408 -23.48 -32.10 2.08
C PRO A 408 -24.13 -32.93 3.20
N LYS A 409 -23.85 -32.66 4.47
CA LYS A 409 -24.31 -33.50 5.60
C LYS A 409 -25.83 -33.47 5.77
N ASP A 410 -26.46 -32.31 5.66
CA ASP A 410 -27.90 -32.10 5.87
C ASP A 410 -28.52 -31.13 4.84
N ARG A 411 -27.75 -30.66 3.87
CA ARG A 411 -28.18 -29.73 2.81
C ARG A 411 -28.86 -28.46 3.35
N ASP A 412 -28.47 -28.06 4.56
CA ASP A 412 -28.92 -26.83 5.22
C ASP A 412 -27.75 -25.87 5.44
N PHE A 413 -27.84 -24.67 4.87
CA PHE A 413 -26.78 -23.65 5.00
C PHE A 413 -26.66 -23.13 6.43
N ASP A 414 -27.77 -22.96 7.16
CA ASP A 414 -27.72 -22.42 8.51
C ASP A 414 -27.08 -23.42 9.48
N ALA A 415 -27.37 -24.73 9.34
CA ALA A 415 -26.69 -25.78 10.08
C ALA A 415 -25.20 -25.92 9.71
N SER A 416 -24.86 -25.78 8.41
CA SER A 416 -23.48 -25.80 7.93
C SER A 416 -22.65 -24.63 8.47
N ILE A 417 -23.24 -23.42 8.54
CA ILE A 417 -22.62 -22.24 9.13
C ILE A 417 -22.32 -22.48 10.61
N MET A 418 -23.27 -23.03 11.36
CA MET A 418 -23.07 -23.31 12.77
C MET A 418 -21.92 -24.29 13.00
N ARG A 419 -21.83 -25.38 12.22
CA ARG A 419 -20.71 -26.34 12.30
C ARG A 419 -19.37 -25.73 11.87
N ALA A 420 -19.38 -24.89 10.83
CA ALA A 420 -18.17 -24.20 10.38
C ALA A 420 -17.62 -23.25 11.45
N PHE A 421 -18.50 -22.56 12.20
CA PHE A 421 -18.07 -21.69 13.30
C PHE A 421 -17.48 -22.49 14.48
N ASN A 422 -18.10 -23.61 14.85
CA ASN A 422 -17.63 -24.44 15.95
C ASN A 422 -16.24 -25.05 15.71
N THR A 423 -15.79 -25.11 14.47
CA THR A 423 -14.49 -25.66 14.06
C THR A 423 -13.56 -24.57 13.49
N THR A 424 -13.67 -24.32 12.20
CA THR A 424 -12.79 -23.38 11.48
C THR A 424 -12.96 -21.93 11.91
N GLY A 425 -14.17 -21.48 12.28
CA GLY A 425 -14.41 -20.12 12.74
C GLY A 425 -13.59 -19.76 13.99
N LYS A 426 -13.43 -20.70 14.90
CA LYS A 426 -12.57 -20.56 16.10
C LYS A 426 -11.11 -20.40 15.71
N THR A 427 -10.62 -21.25 14.81
CA THR A 427 -9.24 -21.21 14.33
C THR A 427 -8.93 -19.92 13.62
N VAL A 428 -9.83 -19.48 12.73
CA VAL A 428 -9.69 -18.20 11.99
C VAL A 428 -9.66 -17.01 12.95
N LEU A 429 -10.55 -16.98 13.94
CA LEU A 429 -10.56 -15.92 14.95
C LEU A 429 -9.25 -15.88 15.73
N PHE A 430 -8.78 -17.04 16.21
CA PHE A 430 -7.55 -17.12 16.98
C PHE A 430 -6.33 -16.71 16.14
N THR A 431 -6.22 -17.19 14.91
CA THR A 431 -5.13 -16.85 13.99
C THR A 431 -5.15 -15.36 13.65
N GLY A 432 -6.33 -14.83 13.30
CA GLY A 432 -6.48 -13.42 12.97
C GLY A 432 -6.17 -12.49 14.13
N LEU A 433 -6.63 -12.83 15.35
CA LEU A 433 -6.29 -12.06 16.54
C LEU A 433 -4.80 -12.13 16.89
N SER A 434 -4.18 -13.32 16.78
CA SER A 434 -2.75 -13.50 17.06
C SER A 434 -1.89 -12.70 16.08
N LEU A 435 -2.25 -12.72 14.80
CA LEU A 435 -1.55 -11.96 13.76
C LEU A 435 -1.72 -10.46 13.96
N THR A 436 -2.95 -10.00 14.20
CA THR A 436 -3.25 -8.59 14.48
C THR A 436 -2.49 -8.12 15.73
N ALA A 437 -2.47 -8.90 16.80
CA ALA A 437 -1.75 -8.60 18.03
C ALA A 437 -0.23 -8.52 17.81
N SER A 438 0.32 -9.36 16.95
CA SER A 438 1.75 -9.32 16.59
C SER A 438 2.14 -8.01 15.90
N VAL A 439 1.25 -7.50 15.03
CA VAL A 439 1.48 -6.25 14.30
C VAL A 439 1.25 -5.02 15.18
N ILE A 440 0.34 -5.08 16.17
CA ILE A 440 0.07 -3.96 17.10
C ILE A 440 1.36 -3.49 17.80
N TYR A 441 2.30 -4.40 18.09
CA TYR A 441 3.58 -4.02 18.69
C TYR A 441 4.35 -2.99 17.85
N TRP A 442 4.25 -3.05 16.52
CA TRP A 442 4.92 -2.10 15.62
C TRP A 442 4.32 -0.70 15.65
N CYS A 443 3.08 -0.53 16.13
CA CYS A 443 2.47 0.80 16.30
C CYS A 443 3.22 1.67 17.30
N PHE A 444 4.02 1.08 18.19
CA PHE A 444 4.82 1.78 19.21
C PHE A 444 6.28 2.00 18.78
N PHE A 445 6.60 1.78 17.50
CA PHE A 445 7.97 1.97 17.02
C PHE A 445 8.36 3.46 17.04
N PRO A 446 9.66 3.76 17.29
CA PRO A 446 10.15 5.14 17.34
C PRO A 446 10.22 5.82 15.96
N MET A 447 9.95 5.10 14.88
CA MET A 447 9.90 5.65 13.53
C MET A 447 8.44 5.83 13.09
N LYS A 448 8.04 7.06 12.80
CA LYS A 448 6.66 7.45 12.43
C LYS A 448 6.10 6.60 11.29
N PHE A 449 6.86 6.41 10.21
CA PHE A 449 6.38 5.67 9.05
C PHE A 449 6.06 4.20 9.36
N GLN A 450 6.89 3.53 10.20
CA GLN A 450 6.63 2.13 10.59
C GLN A 450 5.40 2.02 11.47
N ALA A 451 5.22 2.95 12.41
CA ALA A 451 4.03 3.00 13.25
C ALA A 451 2.76 3.23 12.41
N GLN A 452 2.79 4.14 11.44
CA GLN A 452 1.67 4.39 10.52
C GLN A 452 1.35 3.17 9.66
N MET A 453 2.36 2.51 9.07
CA MET A 453 2.18 1.27 8.32
C MET A 453 1.55 0.17 9.20
N ALA A 454 2.02 0.03 10.42
CA ALA A 454 1.49 -0.96 11.37
C ALA A 454 0.02 -0.68 11.72
N ILE A 455 -0.33 0.58 12.00
CA ILE A 455 -1.72 0.99 12.26
C ILE A 455 -2.63 0.61 11.09
N LEU A 456 -2.25 0.95 9.88
CA LEU A 456 -3.03 0.61 8.67
C LEU A 456 -3.16 -0.89 8.48
N LEU A 457 -2.08 -1.65 8.70
CA LEU A 457 -2.10 -3.10 8.58
C LEU A 457 -2.98 -3.75 9.65
N VAL A 458 -2.95 -3.26 10.90
CA VAL A 458 -3.84 -3.69 11.98
C VAL A 458 -5.30 -3.49 11.60
N PHE A 459 -5.66 -2.31 11.06
CA PHE A 459 -7.03 -2.06 10.59
C PHE A 459 -7.42 -2.99 9.45
N LEU A 460 -6.56 -3.16 8.45
CA LEU A 460 -6.82 -4.07 7.32
C LEU A 460 -7.06 -5.50 7.80
N LEU A 461 -6.17 -6.04 8.62
CA LEU A 461 -6.29 -7.40 9.14
C LEU A 461 -7.56 -7.56 10.00
N ALA A 462 -7.86 -6.58 10.86
CA ALA A 462 -9.07 -6.60 11.69
C ALA A 462 -10.35 -6.53 10.84
N PHE A 463 -10.40 -5.65 9.83
CA PHE A 463 -11.56 -5.56 8.93
C PHE A 463 -11.74 -6.81 8.07
N HIS A 464 -10.66 -7.44 7.61
CA HIS A 464 -10.75 -8.72 6.91
C HIS A 464 -11.25 -9.85 7.81
N LEU A 465 -10.74 -9.95 9.03
CA LEU A 465 -11.18 -10.92 10.01
C LEU A 465 -12.68 -10.75 10.33
N ILE A 466 -13.09 -9.53 10.66
CA ILE A 466 -14.50 -9.19 10.92
C ILE A 466 -15.32 -9.43 9.64
N GLY A 467 -14.82 -9.00 8.50
CA GLY A 467 -15.47 -9.18 7.21
C GLY A 467 -15.75 -10.64 6.88
N ALA A 468 -14.75 -11.51 7.06
CA ALA A 468 -14.90 -12.94 6.81
C ALA A 468 -15.90 -13.61 7.77
N LEU A 469 -15.81 -13.30 9.06
CA LEU A 469 -16.68 -13.94 10.07
C LEU A 469 -18.09 -13.36 10.12
N MET A 470 -18.26 -12.06 9.87
CA MET A 470 -19.57 -11.39 10.01
C MET A 470 -20.37 -11.29 8.71
N PHE A 471 -19.71 -11.22 7.54
CA PHE A 471 -20.41 -10.97 6.28
C PHE A 471 -20.48 -12.17 5.35
N ILE A 472 -19.47 -13.05 5.30
CA ILE A 472 -19.52 -14.24 4.44
C ILE A 472 -20.68 -15.17 4.83
N PRO A 473 -20.85 -15.59 6.10
CA PRO A 473 -21.91 -16.53 6.45
C PRO A 473 -23.34 -16.02 6.19
N PRO A 474 -23.72 -14.77 6.55
CA PRO A 474 -25.05 -14.24 6.22
C PRO A 474 -25.30 -14.19 4.71
N LEU A 475 -24.27 -13.87 3.92
CA LEU A 475 -24.40 -13.83 2.45
C LEU A 475 -24.59 -15.21 1.86
N VAL A 476 -23.85 -16.21 2.35
CA VAL A 476 -24.03 -17.60 1.92
C VAL A 476 -25.43 -18.10 2.25
N SER A 477 -25.92 -17.81 3.46
CA SER A 477 -27.29 -18.16 3.87
C SER A 477 -28.36 -17.42 3.04
N LEU A 478 -28.11 -16.15 2.65
CA LEU A 478 -29.04 -15.36 1.84
C LEU A 478 -29.04 -15.77 0.37
N LEU A 479 -27.85 -15.93 -0.23
CA LEU A 479 -27.67 -16.18 -1.66
C LEU A 479 -27.81 -17.65 -2.06
N LYS A 480 -27.65 -18.56 -1.11
CA LYS A 480 -27.69 -20.02 -1.31
C LYS A 480 -26.96 -20.45 -2.59
N PRO A 481 -25.64 -20.28 -2.63
CA PRO A 481 -24.86 -20.36 -3.86
C PRO A 481 -24.92 -21.74 -4.52
N LYS A 482 -25.28 -21.78 -5.81
CA LYS A 482 -25.45 -23.01 -6.59
C LYS A 482 -24.21 -23.90 -6.62
N PHE A 483 -23.01 -23.33 -6.59
CA PHE A 483 -21.76 -24.10 -6.62
C PHE A 483 -21.59 -24.99 -5.37
N ALA A 484 -22.08 -24.54 -4.19
CA ALA A 484 -22.08 -25.36 -2.99
C ALA A 484 -23.05 -26.55 -3.09
N ILE A 485 -24.20 -26.35 -3.75
CA ILE A 485 -25.17 -27.41 -4.02
C ILE A 485 -24.57 -28.43 -5.01
N GLN A 486 -23.95 -27.95 -6.08
CA GLN A 486 -23.28 -28.81 -7.07
C GLN A 486 -22.14 -29.62 -6.46
N TYR A 487 -21.34 -29.02 -5.58
CA TYR A 487 -20.30 -29.72 -4.83
C TYR A 487 -20.87 -30.88 -3.99
N ALA A 488 -22.00 -30.65 -3.32
CA ALA A 488 -22.68 -31.69 -2.54
C ALA A 488 -23.17 -32.84 -3.43
N ASP A 489 -23.78 -32.53 -4.58
CA ASP A 489 -24.28 -33.54 -5.54
C ASP A 489 -23.14 -34.34 -6.16
N GLU A 490 -22.01 -33.72 -6.51
CA GLU A 490 -20.81 -34.43 -7.03
C GLU A 490 -20.18 -35.30 -5.96
N ARG A 491 -20.11 -34.86 -4.72
CA ARG A 491 -19.58 -35.64 -3.60
C ARG A 491 -20.41 -36.89 -3.37
N GLU A 492 -21.72 -36.77 -3.37
CA GLU A 492 -22.65 -37.89 -3.22
C GLU A 492 -22.50 -38.90 -4.36
N ARG A 493 -22.40 -38.44 -5.63
CA ARG A 493 -22.14 -39.31 -6.78
C ARG A 493 -20.84 -40.10 -6.65
N ARG A 494 -19.73 -39.47 -6.24
CA ARG A 494 -18.44 -40.11 -6.02
C ARG A 494 -18.51 -41.21 -4.95
N ILE A 495 -19.24 -40.95 -3.86
CA ILE A 495 -19.45 -41.93 -2.79
C ILE A 495 -20.22 -43.17 -3.34
N LEU A 496 -21.27 -42.93 -4.12
CA LEU A 496 -22.05 -44.00 -4.74
C LEU A 496 -21.23 -44.79 -5.77
N GLU A 497 -20.42 -44.13 -6.59
CA GLU A 497 -19.57 -44.76 -7.61
C GLU A 497 -18.42 -45.61 -6.98
N GLN A 498 -17.88 -45.19 -5.83
CA GLN A 498 -16.81 -45.88 -5.14
C GLN A 498 -17.30 -47.07 -4.27
N GLY A 499 -18.61 -47.29 -4.16
CA GLY A 499 -19.20 -48.34 -3.37
C GLY A 499 -18.95 -48.24 -1.86
N ILE A 500 -18.45 -47.14 -1.41
CA ILE A 500 -18.22 -46.84 0.00
C ILE A 500 -19.56 -46.39 0.58
N HIS A 501 -20.31 -47.34 1.17
CA HIS A 501 -21.37 -46.99 2.09
C HIS A 501 -20.75 -46.06 3.16
N GLY A 502 -21.30 -44.87 3.26
CA GLY A 502 -20.76 -43.85 4.15
C GLY A 502 -20.46 -44.43 5.53
N ASP A 503 -19.34 -43.99 6.10
CA ASP A 503 -18.98 -44.29 7.48
C ASP A 503 -20.21 -44.06 8.36
N GLU A 504 -20.96 -45.13 8.65
CA GLU A 504 -21.93 -45.14 9.73
C GLU A 504 -21.12 -44.84 10.99
N GLU A 505 -21.28 -43.67 11.55
CA GLU A 505 -20.89 -43.42 12.94
C GLU A 505 -21.48 -44.58 13.77
N PRO A 506 -20.70 -45.33 14.53
CA PRO A 506 -21.27 -46.25 15.48
C PRO A 506 -22.09 -45.42 16.48
N SER A 507 -23.42 -45.48 16.32
CA SER A 507 -24.38 -45.00 17.30
C SER A 507 -24.02 -45.66 18.61
N GLY A 508 -23.82 -44.86 19.65
CA GLY A 508 -23.31 -45.20 20.93
C GLY A 508 -23.85 -46.42 21.60
N ALA A 509 -22.99 -47.05 22.36
CA ALA A 509 -23.27 -47.76 23.59
C ALA A 509 -22.27 -47.28 24.66
#